data_2a70d4c0c63820d64bf7fcbc2b55b30a
#
_entry.id   2a70d4c0c63820d64bf7fcbc2b55b30a
#
_cell.length_a   1.000
_cell.length_b   1.000
_cell.length_c   1.000
_cell.angle_alpha   90.00
_cell.angle_beta   90.00
_cell.angle_gamma   90.00
#
_symmetry.space_group_name_H-M   'P 1'
#
loop_
_entity.id
_entity.type
_entity.pdbx_description
1 polymer ?
#
loop_
_entity_poly.entity_id
_entity_poly.type
_entity_poly.pdbx_seq_one_letter_code
_entity_poly.pdbx_strand_id
1 'polypeptide(L)' 'MKNGTLHRCFAKAKLLLEKGDKNRARDYCDMGIGYVALQKEKGFDGEDLLEDVKINLWLERFWMLLENNKLLL' A
#
# COMPACT_ATOMS: atom_id res chain seq x y z
N MET A 1 10.51 3.67 -12.05
CA MET A 1 10.08 2.45 -11.34
C MET A 1 8.58 2.34 -11.37
N LYS A 2 8.11 1.25 -11.89
CA LYS A 2 6.68 1.07 -12.14
C LYS A 2 5.82 1.05 -10.89
N ASN A 3 6.33 0.45 -9.84
CA ASN A 3 5.61 0.32 -8.58
C ASN A 3 6.15 1.23 -7.49
N GLY A 4 6.84 2.31 -7.89
CA GLY A 4 7.53 3.17 -6.94
C GLY A 4 6.63 3.74 -5.86
N THR A 5 5.42 4.14 -6.22
CA THR A 5 4.47 4.71 -5.28
C THR A 5 4.07 3.69 -4.21
N LEU A 6 3.78 2.45 -4.61
CA LEU A 6 3.40 1.39 -3.67
C LEU A 6 4.55 1.04 -2.75
N HIS A 7 5.76 0.90 -3.29
CA HIS A 7 6.94 0.63 -2.49
C HIS A 7 7.19 1.73 -1.47
N ARG A 8 7.07 2.98 -1.89
CA ARG A 8 7.28 4.12 -0.99
C ARG A 8 6.26 4.15 0.13
N CYS A 9 4.99 3.95 -0.19
CA CYS A 9 3.94 3.93 0.83
C CYS A 9 4.19 2.82 1.84
N PHE A 10 4.52 1.64 1.37
CA PHE A 10 4.77 0.50 2.23
C PHE A 10 5.99 0.71 3.13
N ALA A 11 7.10 1.12 2.52
CA ALA A 11 8.34 1.38 3.27
C ALA A 11 8.15 2.49 4.31
N LYS A 12 7.45 3.55 3.92
CA LYS A 12 7.19 4.67 4.84
C LYS A 12 6.31 4.24 6.00
N ALA A 13 5.27 3.45 5.71
CA ALA A 13 4.40 2.92 6.75
C ALA A 13 5.19 2.08 7.75
N LYS A 14 6.05 1.20 7.25
CA LYS A 14 6.88 0.37 8.13
C LYS A 14 7.82 1.20 8.99
N LEU A 15 8.45 2.20 8.40
CA LEU A 15 9.36 3.08 9.12
C LEU A 15 8.63 3.83 10.24
N LEU A 16 7.45 4.34 9.94
CA LEU A 16 6.65 5.06 10.93
C LEU A 16 6.20 4.14 12.06
N LEU A 17 5.89 2.89 11.76
CA LEU A 17 5.56 1.90 12.79
C LEU A 17 6.73 1.65 13.73
N GLU A 18 7.95 1.59 13.18
CA GLU A 18 9.15 1.45 13.99
C GLU A 18 9.35 2.63 14.93
N LYS A 19 8.93 3.81 14.49
CA LYS A 19 9.01 5.03 15.31
C LYS A 19 7.84 5.19 16.26
N GLY A 20 6.86 4.32 16.19
CA GLY A 20 5.67 4.38 17.04
C GLY A 20 4.58 5.32 16.55
N ASP A 21 4.71 5.85 15.34
CA ASP A 21 3.72 6.76 14.75
C ASP A 21 2.67 5.96 13.97
N LYS A 22 1.75 5.36 14.70
CA LYS A 22 0.72 4.50 14.12
C LYS A 22 -0.24 5.26 13.22
N ASN A 23 -0.58 6.49 13.58
CA ASN A 23 -1.54 7.27 12.81
C ASN A 23 -1.03 7.57 11.40
N ARG A 24 0.21 8.01 11.29
CA ARG A 24 0.81 8.26 9.98
C ARG A 24 1.04 6.97 9.20
N ALA A 25 1.45 5.91 9.89
CA ALA A 25 1.64 4.61 9.25
C ALA A 25 0.33 4.15 8.59
N ARG A 26 -0.77 4.30 9.32
CA ARG A 26 -2.09 3.97 8.78
C ARG A 26 -2.43 4.82 7.56
N ASP A 27 -2.12 6.11 7.61
CA ASP A 27 -2.38 7.00 6.47
C ASP A 27 -1.64 6.54 5.22
N TYR A 28 -0.39 6.10 5.37
CA TYR A 28 0.37 5.59 4.24
C TYR A 28 -0.18 4.26 3.72
N CYS A 29 -0.66 3.41 4.61
CA CYS A 29 -1.34 2.18 4.18
C CYS A 29 -2.60 2.51 3.40
N ASP A 30 -3.40 3.45 3.89
CA ASP A 30 -4.62 3.88 3.22
C ASP A 30 -4.32 4.48 1.86
N MET A 31 -3.25 5.27 1.75
CA MET A 31 -2.82 5.83 0.47
C MET A 31 -2.42 4.72 -0.52
N GLY A 32 -1.68 3.74 -0.05
CA GLY A 32 -1.28 2.62 -0.90
C GLY A 32 -2.47 1.83 -1.39
N ILE A 33 -3.39 1.50 -0.50
CA ILE A 33 -4.60 0.77 -0.85
C ILE A 33 -5.45 1.58 -1.82
N GLY A 34 -5.61 2.87 -1.56
CA GLY A 34 -6.36 3.76 -2.43
C GLY A 34 -5.74 3.89 -3.81
N TYR A 35 -4.42 3.96 -3.89
CA TYR A 35 -3.71 4.02 -5.16
C TYR A 35 -3.96 2.75 -5.98
N VAL A 36 -3.87 1.59 -5.35
CA VAL A 36 -4.12 0.32 -6.05
C VAL A 36 -5.56 0.26 -6.54
N ALA A 37 -6.51 0.65 -5.71
CA ALA A 37 -7.93 0.63 -6.07
C ALA A 37 -8.21 1.56 -7.25
N LEU A 38 -7.62 2.77 -7.23
CA LEU A 38 -7.80 3.74 -8.29
C LEU A 38 -7.21 3.23 -9.60
N GLN A 39 -6.02 2.67 -9.55
CA GLN A 39 -5.37 2.15 -10.75
C GLN A 39 -6.10 0.93 -11.30
N LYS A 40 -6.65 0.10 -10.43
CA LYS A 40 -7.43 -1.06 -10.85
C LYS A 40 -8.70 -0.63 -11.58
N GLU A 41 -9.33 0.44 -11.12
CA GLU A 41 -10.55 0.97 -11.72
C GLU A 41 -10.28 1.61 -13.08
N LYS A 42 -9.22 2.43 -13.16
CA LYS A 42 -8.88 3.17 -14.38
C LYS A 42 -7.98 2.40 -15.35
N GLY A 43 -7.41 1.31 -14.87
CA GLY A 43 -6.36 0.60 -15.58
C GLY A 43 -5.01 1.26 -15.32
N PHE A 44 -3.98 0.43 -15.30
CA PHE A 44 -2.61 0.94 -15.16
C PHE A 44 -2.11 1.38 -16.54
N ASP A 45 -1.37 2.47 -16.58
CA ASP A 45 -0.70 2.90 -17.79
C ASP A 45 0.31 1.83 -18.22
N GLY A 46 0.56 1.75 -19.53
CA GLY A 46 1.30 0.65 -20.12
C GLY A 46 2.51 0.17 -19.34
N GLU A 47 3.34 1.09 -18.89
CA GLU A 47 4.56 0.71 -18.18
C GLU A 47 4.33 0.33 -16.72
N ASP A 48 3.21 0.76 -16.16
CA ASP A 48 2.85 0.51 -14.77
C ASP A 48 1.83 -0.62 -14.64
N LEU A 49 1.64 -1.38 -15.70
CA LEU A 49 0.72 -2.51 -15.67
C LEU A 49 1.14 -3.51 -14.60
N LEU A 50 0.26 -3.72 -13.65
CA LEU A 50 0.41 -4.79 -12.66
C LEU A 50 -0.53 -5.91 -13.05
N GLU A 51 -0.01 -7.12 -13.01
CA GLU A 51 -0.86 -8.29 -13.15
C GLU A 51 -1.79 -8.40 -11.94
N ASP A 52 -2.95 -9.00 -12.12
CA ASP A 52 -3.92 -9.19 -11.04
C ASP A 52 -3.30 -9.81 -9.80
N VAL A 53 -2.38 -10.75 -10.01
CA VAL A 53 -1.66 -11.39 -8.91
C VAL A 53 -0.88 -10.37 -8.10
N LYS A 54 -0.19 -9.44 -8.77
CA LYS A 54 0.60 -8.42 -8.09
C LYS A 54 -0.28 -7.40 -7.38
N ILE A 55 -1.40 -7.05 -7.98
CA ILE A 55 -2.38 -6.15 -7.34
C ILE A 55 -2.86 -6.77 -6.03
N ASN A 56 -3.28 -8.01 -6.07
CA ASN A 56 -3.76 -8.71 -4.90
C ASN A 56 -2.67 -8.87 -3.84
N LEU A 57 -1.44 -9.12 -4.27
CA LEU A 57 -0.31 -9.25 -3.38
C LEU A 57 -0.04 -7.95 -2.63
N TRP A 58 -0.08 -6.81 -3.32
CA TRP A 58 0.11 -5.50 -2.68
C TRP A 58 -1.01 -5.19 -1.69
N LEU A 59 -2.26 -5.45 -2.06
CA LEU A 59 -3.39 -5.26 -1.16
C LEU A 59 -3.23 -6.11 0.09
N GLU A 60 -2.85 -7.37 -0.09
CA GLU A 60 -2.63 -8.27 1.03
C GLU A 60 -1.53 -7.77 1.96
N ARG A 61 -0.43 -7.27 1.40
CA ARG A 61 0.67 -6.74 2.20
C ARG A 61 0.23 -5.55 3.05
N PHE A 62 -0.52 -4.62 2.47
CA PHE A 62 -1.02 -3.47 3.22
C PHE A 62 -2.02 -3.90 4.31
N TRP A 63 -2.93 -4.81 3.98
CA TRP A 63 -3.91 -5.30 4.95
C TRP A 63 -3.23 -6.04 6.10
N MET A 64 -2.23 -6.87 5.81
CA MET A 64 -1.49 -7.58 6.84
C MET A 64 -0.74 -6.61 7.75
N LEU A 65 -0.18 -5.56 7.17
CA LEU A 65 0.51 -4.54 7.97
C LEU A 65 -0.47 -3.86 8.92
N LEU A 66 -1.67 -3.54 8.44
CA LEU A 66 -2.71 -2.95 9.27
C LEU A 66 -3.16 -3.90 10.39
N GLU A 67 -3.42 -5.16 10.06
CA GLU A 67 -3.86 -6.15 11.03
C GLU A 67 -2.81 -6.41 12.10
N ASN A 68 -1.56 -6.66 11.68
CA ASN A 68 -0.49 -7.03 12.58
C ASN A 68 -0.16 -5.93 13.58
N ASN A 69 -0.45 -4.69 13.23
CA ASN A 69 -0.17 -3.55 14.08
C ASN A 69 -1.42 -2.95 14.72
N LYS A 70 -2.55 -3.64 14.57
CA LYS A 70 -3.84 -3.23 15.14
C LYS A 70 -4.25 -1.82 14.71
N LEU A 71 -4.04 -1.52 13.43
CA LEU A 71 -4.40 -0.24 12.85
C LEU A 71 -5.79 -0.24 12.22
N LEU A 72 -6.43 -1.39 12.15
CA LEU A 72 -7.81 -1.49 11.67
C LEU A 72 -8.77 -0.99 12.73
N LEU A 73 -9.77 -0.27 12.28
CA LEU A 73 -10.82 0.22 13.17
C LEU A 73 -11.89 -0.83 13.39
#